data_f22f221df3b0a1a67eddad62e7665cce
#
_entry.id   f22f221df3b0a1a67eddad62e7665cce
#
_cell.length_a   1.000
_cell.length_b   1.000
_cell.length_c   1.000
_cell.angle_alpha   90.00
_cell.angle_beta   90.00
_cell.angle_gamma   90.00
#
_symmetry.space_group_name_H-M   'P 1'
#
loop_
_entity.id
_entity.type
_entity.pdbx_description
1 polymer ?
#
loop_
_entity_poly.entity_id
_entity_poly.type
_entity_poly.pdbx_seq_one_letter_code
_entity_poly.pdbx_strand_id
1 'polypeptide(L)'
;LNPWYVYRVASLADCSEEMGLVVLNQHYFQHNILEAGAHWVDCPWRPVNNVNASSFPEPVPFIGDKRIYMASHFYDINKPSMARLHRQYINNMLDVFADHPNIIHSIGEEYTGPVGFTSFWLRTVGEWEKQHGRHPLVALSVNKNVQDTVMQDSALARVVDIINIEQWWNTSNLLYS
;
A
#
# COMPACT_ATOMS: atom_id res chain seq x y z
N LEU A 1 7.61 -9.21 9.71
CA LEU A 1 8.23 -7.87 9.82
C LEU A 1 9.41 -7.91 10.79
N ASN A 2 10.35 -6.97 10.65
CA ASN A 2 11.44 -6.78 11.59
C ASN A 2 10.89 -6.26 12.93
N PRO A 3 11.08 -6.94 14.08
CA PRO A 3 10.52 -6.52 15.37
C PRO A 3 10.99 -5.13 15.81
N TRP A 4 12.22 -4.77 15.51
CA TRP A 4 12.75 -3.44 15.82
C TRP A 4 12.03 -2.34 15.02
N TYR A 5 11.77 -2.58 13.72
CA TYR A 5 10.99 -1.67 12.90
C TYR A 5 9.57 -1.51 13.44
N VAL A 6 8.89 -2.63 13.74
CA VAL A 6 7.53 -2.62 14.30
C VAL A 6 7.48 -1.81 15.60
N TYR A 7 8.42 -2.04 16.51
CA TYR A 7 8.52 -1.26 17.75
C TYR A 7 8.67 0.24 17.49
N ARG A 8 9.51 0.63 16.52
CA ARG A 8 9.74 2.05 16.21
C ARG A 8 8.49 2.73 15.61
N VAL A 9 7.79 2.07 14.71
CA VAL A 9 6.58 2.67 14.11
C VAL A 9 5.42 2.71 15.11
N ALA A 10 5.28 1.72 15.99
CA ALA A 10 4.32 1.77 17.07
C ALA A 10 4.63 2.93 18.05
N SER A 11 5.88 3.07 18.48
CA SER A 11 6.30 4.20 19.34
C SER A 11 6.08 5.55 18.67
N LEU A 12 6.22 5.66 17.34
CA LEU A 12 5.88 6.88 16.61
C LEU A 12 4.37 7.14 16.66
N ALA A 13 3.55 6.11 16.53
CA ALA A 13 2.09 6.25 16.62
C ALA A 13 1.66 6.74 18.01
N ASP A 14 2.20 6.12 19.09
CA ASP A 14 1.97 6.56 20.47
C ASP A 14 2.31 8.05 20.65
N CYS A 15 3.53 8.43 20.28
CA CYS A 15 4.02 9.79 20.41
C CYS A 15 3.18 10.80 19.59
N SER A 16 2.80 10.43 18.36
CA SER A 16 1.98 11.31 17.52
C SER A 16 0.55 11.47 18.08
N GLU A 17 -0.01 10.43 18.66
CA GLU A 17 -1.32 10.49 19.33
C GLU A 17 -1.28 11.41 20.56
N GLU A 18 -0.28 11.27 21.43
CA GLU A 18 -0.07 12.14 22.59
C GLU A 18 0.09 13.62 22.20
N MET A 19 0.69 13.89 21.04
CA MET A 19 0.89 15.22 20.49
C MET A 19 -0.30 15.77 19.69
N GLY A 20 -1.35 14.98 19.50
CA GLY A 20 -2.51 15.34 18.67
C GLY A 20 -2.21 15.42 17.17
N LEU A 21 -1.21 14.67 16.70
CA LEU A 21 -0.83 14.62 15.30
C LEU A 21 -1.52 13.47 14.58
N VAL A 22 -1.83 13.67 13.31
CA VAL A 22 -2.30 12.63 12.40
C VAL A 22 -1.13 12.12 11.58
N VAL A 23 -1.03 10.80 11.43
CA VAL A 23 0.03 10.15 10.65
C VAL A 23 -0.58 9.44 9.45
N LEU A 24 -0.04 9.70 8.26
CA LEU A 24 -0.36 8.94 7.05
C LEU A 24 0.61 7.76 6.94
N ASN A 25 0.10 6.55 7.16
CA ASN A 25 0.85 5.32 7.00
C ASN A 25 0.71 4.79 5.57
N GLN A 26 1.76 4.91 4.79
CA GLN A 26 1.86 4.38 3.43
C GLN A 26 2.39 2.95 3.48
N HIS A 27 1.56 1.98 3.07
CA HIS A 27 1.92 0.55 3.14
C HIS A 27 3.07 0.19 2.21
N TYR A 28 3.14 0.82 1.02
CA TYR A 28 4.14 0.54 0.01
C TYR A 28 4.83 1.80 -0.47
N PHE A 29 6.14 1.70 -0.63
CA PHE A 29 6.92 2.72 -1.32
C PHE A 29 7.15 2.27 -2.77
N GLN A 30 6.24 2.66 -3.66
CA GLN A 30 6.24 2.17 -5.04
C GLN A 30 7.51 2.51 -5.84
N HIS A 31 8.21 3.59 -5.50
CA HIS A 31 9.43 3.99 -6.17
C HIS A 31 10.53 2.91 -6.11
N ASN A 32 10.57 2.11 -5.05
CA ASN A 32 11.42 0.93 -4.98
C ASN A 32 11.15 -0.08 -6.09
N ILE A 33 9.91 -0.12 -6.58
CA ILE A 33 9.47 -1.06 -7.61
C ILE A 33 9.52 -0.41 -8.99
N LEU A 34 8.95 0.79 -9.15
CA LEU A 34 8.82 1.46 -10.44
C LEU A 34 10.16 2.05 -10.90
N GLU A 35 10.98 2.50 -9.96
CA GLU A 35 12.30 3.07 -10.21
C GLU A 35 13.41 2.11 -9.81
N ALA A 36 13.24 0.83 -10.13
CA ALA A 36 14.11 -0.26 -9.69
C ALA A 36 15.61 -0.03 -9.95
N GLY A 37 15.95 0.76 -10.97
CA GLY A 37 17.34 1.14 -11.24
C GLY A 37 17.95 2.04 -10.17
N ALA A 38 17.15 2.83 -9.44
CA ALA A 38 17.60 3.78 -8.44
C ALA A 38 17.38 3.27 -7.01
N HIS A 39 16.25 2.62 -6.73
CA HIS A 39 15.81 2.34 -5.36
C HIS A 39 15.72 0.85 -5.00
N TRP A 40 15.84 -0.06 -5.97
CA TRP A 40 15.75 -1.50 -5.72
C TRP A 40 16.83 -2.02 -4.76
N VAL A 41 17.98 -1.39 -4.75
CA VAL A 41 19.11 -1.80 -3.88
C VAL A 41 18.70 -1.83 -2.41
N ASP A 42 17.90 -0.86 -1.97
CA ASP A 42 17.47 -0.70 -0.57
C ASP A 42 16.07 -1.28 -0.31
N CYS A 43 15.43 -1.81 -1.35
CA CYS A 43 14.07 -2.35 -1.23
C CYS A 43 14.02 -3.54 -0.25
N PRO A 44 13.18 -3.51 0.80
CA PRO A 44 13.07 -4.60 1.78
C PRO A 44 12.52 -5.90 1.18
N TRP A 45 11.89 -5.83 0.00
CA TRP A 45 11.38 -7.00 -0.72
C TRP A 45 12.44 -7.67 -1.59
N ARG A 46 13.58 -7.02 -1.79
CA ARG A 46 14.70 -7.59 -2.54
C ARG A 46 15.23 -8.83 -1.82
N PRO A 47 15.50 -9.97 -2.54
CA PRO A 47 15.93 -11.22 -1.91
C PRO A 47 17.14 -11.08 -0.97
N VAL A 48 18.14 -10.27 -1.33
CA VAL A 48 19.34 -10.08 -0.50
C VAL A 48 19.08 -9.25 0.77
N ASN A 49 18.00 -8.48 0.80
CA ASN A 49 17.62 -7.65 1.95
C ASN A 49 16.58 -8.34 2.84
N ASN A 50 16.06 -9.49 2.42
CA ASN A 50 14.96 -10.19 3.07
C ASN A 50 15.42 -11.50 3.68
N VAL A 51 15.26 -11.64 4.99
CA VAL A 51 15.60 -12.89 5.71
C VAL A 51 14.61 -14.04 5.45
N ASN A 52 13.44 -13.74 4.89
CA ASN A 52 12.46 -14.73 4.47
C ASN A 52 12.60 -14.91 2.97
N ALA A 53 13.16 -16.00 2.51
CA ALA A 53 13.37 -16.25 1.09
C ALA A 53 12.26 -15.67 0.19
N SER A 54 12.50 -14.53 -0.39
CA SER A 54 11.56 -13.92 -1.34
C SER A 54 11.88 -14.39 -2.76
N SER A 55 10.85 -14.64 -3.54
CA SER A 55 10.99 -15.09 -4.93
C SER A 55 10.94 -13.93 -5.94
N PHE A 56 11.16 -12.69 -5.50
CA PHE A 56 11.21 -11.56 -6.43
C PHE A 56 12.46 -11.64 -7.31
N PRO A 57 12.31 -11.40 -8.62
CA PRO A 57 13.46 -11.38 -9.51
C PRO A 57 14.29 -10.10 -9.31
N GLU A 58 15.58 -10.20 -9.60
CA GLU A 58 16.39 -9.00 -9.81
C GLU A 58 16.06 -8.36 -11.16
N PRO A 59 16.06 -7.02 -11.27
CA PRO A 59 15.88 -6.35 -12.57
C PRO A 59 17.00 -6.72 -13.52
N VAL A 60 16.65 -7.16 -14.73
CA VAL A 60 17.67 -7.44 -15.75
C VAL A 60 18.31 -6.13 -16.24
N PRO A 61 19.64 -6.12 -16.51
CA PRO A 61 20.39 -4.89 -16.78
C PRO A 61 19.91 -4.09 -17.99
N PHE A 62 19.35 -4.74 -19.01
CA PHE A 62 19.02 -4.13 -20.30
C PHE A 62 17.53 -4.06 -20.61
N ILE A 63 16.66 -4.17 -19.61
CA ILE A 63 15.23 -3.96 -19.84
C ILE A 63 14.97 -2.45 -20.07
N GLY A 64 14.36 -2.12 -21.19
CA GLY A 64 14.05 -0.75 -21.59
C GLY A 64 13.11 -0.03 -20.62
N ASP A 65 12.06 -0.71 -20.15
CA ASP A 65 11.18 -0.19 -19.10
C ASP A 65 11.23 -1.10 -17.85
N LYS A 66 12.12 -0.78 -16.95
CA LYS A 66 12.30 -1.49 -15.67
C LYS A 66 11.07 -1.40 -14.78
N ARG A 67 10.28 -0.34 -14.91
CA ARG A 67 9.05 -0.13 -14.14
C ARG A 67 8.01 -1.18 -14.46
N ILE A 68 7.76 -1.43 -15.75
CA ILE A 68 6.81 -2.47 -16.18
C ILE A 68 7.27 -3.85 -15.70
N TYR A 69 8.57 -4.15 -15.87
CA TYR A 69 9.11 -5.45 -15.47
C TYR A 69 8.90 -5.74 -13.98
N MET A 70 9.36 -4.84 -13.12
CA MET A 70 9.25 -5.06 -11.67
C MET A 70 7.81 -5.02 -11.21
N ALA A 71 6.99 -4.10 -11.72
CA ALA A 71 5.57 -3.99 -11.39
C ALA A 71 4.79 -5.26 -11.77
N SER A 72 5.08 -5.85 -12.94
CA SER A 72 4.42 -7.07 -13.39
C SER A 72 4.69 -8.28 -12.48
N HIS A 73 5.80 -8.28 -11.76
CA HIS A 73 6.12 -9.33 -10.79
C HIS A 73 5.62 -9.01 -9.38
N PHE A 74 5.82 -7.77 -8.95
CA PHE A 74 5.50 -7.36 -7.57
C PHE A 74 3.99 -7.31 -7.33
N TYR A 75 3.23 -6.75 -8.27
CA TYR A 75 1.77 -6.60 -8.15
C TYR A 75 0.96 -7.80 -8.70
N ASP A 76 1.62 -8.92 -9.02
CA ASP A 76 0.96 -10.10 -9.58
C ASP A 76 0.24 -10.93 -8.51
N ILE A 77 -0.94 -10.46 -8.12
CA ILE A 77 -1.82 -11.14 -7.17
C ILE A 77 -2.47 -12.41 -7.73
N ASN A 78 -2.32 -12.71 -9.03
CA ASN A 78 -2.76 -13.98 -9.60
C ASN A 78 -1.86 -15.13 -9.16
N LYS A 79 -0.65 -14.85 -8.70
CA LYS A 79 0.20 -15.84 -8.03
C LYS A 79 -0.22 -15.99 -6.57
N PRO A 80 -0.71 -17.17 -6.16
CA PRO A 80 -1.19 -17.36 -4.78
C PRO A 80 -0.16 -17.07 -3.69
N SER A 81 1.12 -17.34 -3.97
CA SER A 81 2.23 -17.03 -3.05
C SER A 81 2.40 -15.54 -2.84
N MET A 82 2.27 -14.74 -3.91
CA MET A 82 2.37 -13.29 -3.85
C MET A 82 1.16 -12.68 -3.14
N ALA A 83 -0.05 -13.09 -3.51
CA ALA A 83 -1.27 -12.64 -2.86
C ALA A 83 -1.24 -12.92 -1.35
N ARG A 84 -0.77 -14.12 -0.93
CA ARG A 84 -0.61 -14.46 0.48
C ARG A 84 0.40 -13.56 1.19
N LEU A 85 1.55 -13.32 0.57
CA LEU A 85 2.61 -12.48 1.13
C LEU A 85 2.14 -11.04 1.33
N HIS A 86 1.48 -10.46 0.33
CA HIS A 86 0.90 -9.11 0.43
C HIS A 86 -0.20 -9.05 1.49
N ARG A 87 -1.12 -10.01 1.52
CA ARG A 87 -2.17 -10.08 2.55
C ARG A 87 -1.57 -10.12 3.96
N GLN A 88 -0.58 -10.96 4.18
CA GLN A 88 0.11 -11.05 5.47
C GLN A 88 0.78 -9.72 5.86
N TYR A 89 1.42 -9.06 4.90
CA TYR A 89 2.03 -7.76 5.14
C TYR A 89 1.00 -6.68 5.51
N ILE A 90 -0.08 -6.58 4.74
CA ILE A 90 -1.16 -5.61 4.96
C ILE A 90 -1.78 -5.81 6.35
N ASN A 91 -2.15 -7.06 6.69
CA ASN A 91 -2.74 -7.38 7.98
C ASN A 91 -1.78 -7.03 9.13
N ASN A 92 -0.50 -7.39 9.02
CA ASN A 92 0.49 -7.05 10.04
C ASN A 92 0.63 -5.53 10.25
N MET A 93 0.53 -4.73 9.18
CA MET A 93 0.58 -3.28 9.31
C MET A 93 -0.68 -2.71 9.96
N LEU A 94 -1.85 -3.28 9.65
CA LEU A 94 -3.11 -2.90 10.31
C LEU A 94 -3.10 -3.30 11.81
N ASP A 95 -2.56 -4.47 12.13
CA ASP A 95 -2.44 -4.94 13.52
C ASP A 95 -1.54 -4.02 14.38
N VAL A 96 -0.44 -3.54 13.79
CA VAL A 96 0.49 -2.62 14.49
C VAL A 96 -0.21 -1.33 14.91
N PHE A 97 -1.16 -0.85 14.13
CA PHE A 97 -1.84 0.42 14.36
C PHE A 97 -3.31 0.26 14.81
N ALA A 98 -3.72 -0.94 15.18
CA ALA A 98 -5.12 -1.25 15.46
C ALA A 98 -5.75 -0.41 16.59
N ASP A 99 -4.95 0.06 17.53
CA ASP A 99 -5.38 0.87 18.68
C ASP A 99 -5.12 2.38 18.50
N HIS A 100 -4.63 2.82 17.33
CA HIS A 100 -4.25 4.20 17.05
C HIS A 100 -5.25 4.89 16.08
N PRO A 101 -6.23 5.64 16.57
CA PRO A 101 -7.26 6.27 15.74
C PRO A 101 -6.73 7.45 14.89
N ASN A 102 -5.53 7.94 15.19
CA ASN A 102 -4.86 9.03 14.49
C ASN A 102 -4.06 8.57 13.25
N ILE A 103 -4.13 7.29 12.90
CA ILE A 103 -3.42 6.74 11.74
C ILE A 103 -4.36 6.63 10.54
N ILE A 104 -3.97 7.22 9.44
CA ILE A 104 -4.63 7.06 8.13
C ILE A 104 -3.80 6.09 7.30
N HIS A 105 -4.41 5.01 6.84
CA HIS A 105 -3.76 4.02 5.99
C HIS A 105 -3.93 4.36 4.50
N SER A 106 -2.85 4.27 3.74
CA SER A 106 -2.88 4.42 2.30
C SER A 106 -2.06 3.32 1.63
N ILE A 107 -2.39 3.00 0.37
CA ILE A 107 -1.66 1.98 -0.39
C ILE A 107 -0.20 2.38 -0.62
N GLY A 108 0.06 3.67 -0.86
CA GLY A 108 1.40 4.22 -1.09
C GLY A 108 1.34 5.67 -1.52
N GLU A 109 2.51 6.28 -1.61
CA GLU A 109 2.70 7.61 -2.17
C GLU A 109 2.69 7.53 -3.70
N GLU A 110 2.05 8.50 -4.35
CA GLU A 110 2.00 8.62 -5.81
C GLU A 110 1.67 7.30 -6.54
N TYR A 111 0.81 6.49 -5.93
CA TYR A 111 0.59 5.12 -6.41
C TYR A 111 -0.06 5.10 -7.80
N THR A 112 0.65 4.54 -8.77
CA THR A 112 0.25 4.38 -10.17
C THR A 112 0.17 2.91 -10.61
N GLY A 113 0.18 1.99 -9.64
CA GLY A 113 0.10 0.54 -9.91
C GLY A 113 -1.28 0.09 -10.42
N PRO A 114 -1.43 -1.21 -10.70
CA PRO A 114 -2.63 -1.74 -11.34
C PRO A 114 -3.86 -1.68 -10.44
N VAL A 115 -5.02 -1.38 -11.03
CA VAL A 115 -6.32 -1.34 -10.34
C VAL A 115 -6.65 -2.65 -9.61
N GLY A 116 -6.22 -3.79 -10.16
CA GLY A 116 -6.40 -5.10 -9.52
C GLY A 116 -5.71 -5.19 -8.16
N PHE A 117 -4.51 -4.62 -8.03
CA PHE A 117 -3.79 -4.59 -6.75
C PHE A 117 -4.44 -3.59 -5.77
N THR A 118 -4.91 -2.44 -6.24
CA THR A 118 -5.69 -1.50 -5.42
C THR A 118 -6.94 -2.18 -4.84
N SER A 119 -7.70 -2.88 -5.69
CA SER A 119 -8.89 -3.62 -5.28
C SER A 119 -8.55 -4.75 -4.29
N PHE A 120 -7.45 -5.45 -4.49
CA PHE A 120 -6.95 -6.47 -3.57
C PHE A 120 -6.60 -5.88 -2.21
N TRP A 121 -5.90 -4.74 -2.19
CA TRP A 121 -5.52 -4.05 -0.96
C TRP A 121 -6.77 -3.63 -0.17
N LEU A 122 -7.72 -2.94 -0.80
CA LEU A 122 -8.98 -2.52 -0.17
C LEU A 122 -9.80 -3.71 0.36
N ARG A 123 -9.91 -4.80 -0.41
CA ARG A 123 -10.59 -6.01 0.06
C ARG A 123 -9.91 -6.61 1.27
N THR A 124 -8.58 -6.63 1.31
CA THR A 124 -7.82 -7.13 2.45
C THR A 124 -8.07 -6.28 3.69
N VAL A 125 -8.08 -4.94 3.55
CA VAL A 125 -8.45 -4.04 4.65
C VAL A 125 -9.88 -4.28 5.12
N GLY A 126 -10.84 -4.37 4.22
CA GLY A 126 -12.24 -4.63 4.58
C GLY A 126 -12.48 -6.03 5.19
N GLU A 127 -11.67 -7.03 4.83
CA GLU A 127 -11.69 -8.34 5.48
C GLU A 127 -11.13 -8.26 6.91
N TRP A 128 -10.03 -7.53 7.09
CA TRP A 128 -9.43 -7.27 8.40
C TRP A 128 -10.40 -6.52 9.32
N GLU A 129 -11.06 -5.47 8.83
CA GLU A 129 -12.10 -4.72 9.54
C GLU A 129 -13.20 -5.64 10.09
N LYS A 130 -13.74 -6.51 9.23
CA LYS A 130 -14.77 -7.47 9.63
C LYS A 130 -14.29 -8.46 10.69
N GLN A 131 -13.04 -8.89 10.62
CA GLN A 131 -12.47 -9.87 11.55
C GLN A 131 -12.22 -9.27 12.93
N HIS A 132 -11.81 -7.99 12.98
CA HIS A 132 -11.41 -7.33 14.22
C HIS A 132 -12.51 -6.45 14.83
N GLY A 133 -13.60 -6.17 14.09
CA GLY A 133 -14.65 -5.26 14.53
C GLY A 133 -14.15 -3.81 14.72
N ARG A 134 -13.13 -3.41 13.98
CA ARG A 134 -12.48 -2.11 14.02
C ARG A 134 -12.44 -1.51 12.64
N HIS A 135 -12.54 -0.19 12.55
CA HIS A 135 -12.52 0.53 11.28
C HIS A 135 -11.24 1.37 11.17
N PRO A 136 -10.25 0.94 10.38
CA PRO A 136 -9.07 1.75 10.10
C PRO A 136 -9.46 2.89 9.15
N LEU A 137 -8.94 4.11 9.37
CA LEU A 137 -9.12 5.21 8.43
C LEU A 137 -8.32 4.92 7.14
N VAL A 138 -8.98 4.97 6.00
CA VAL A 138 -8.42 4.60 4.70
C VAL A 138 -8.45 5.77 3.73
N ALA A 139 -7.27 6.16 3.25
CA ALA A 139 -7.11 7.12 2.17
C ALA A 139 -6.83 6.41 0.83
N LEU A 140 -7.62 6.73 -0.18
CA LEU A 140 -7.41 6.26 -1.54
C LEU A 140 -6.53 7.24 -2.31
N SER A 141 -5.22 6.96 -2.37
CA SER A 141 -4.19 7.76 -3.04
C SER A 141 -3.74 7.05 -4.32
N VAL A 142 -4.51 7.21 -5.39
CA VAL A 142 -4.29 6.60 -6.71
C VAL A 142 -4.74 7.56 -7.81
N ASN A 143 -4.41 7.25 -9.07
CA ASN A 143 -4.86 8.03 -10.22
C ASN A 143 -6.39 8.14 -10.28
N LYS A 144 -6.90 9.26 -10.83
CA LYS A 144 -8.34 9.56 -10.90
C LYS A 144 -9.17 8.44 -11.55
N ASN A 145 -8.69 7.86 -12.64
CA ASN A 145 -9.38 6.77 -13.32
C ASN A 145 -9.48 5.49 -12.47
N VAL A 146 -8.49 5.22 -11.64
CA VAL A 146 -8.52 4.10 -10.68
C VAL A 146 -9.47 4.43 -9.52
N GLN A 147 -9.47 5.67 -9.03
CA GLN A 147 -10.44 6.14 -8.04
C GLN A 147 -11.87 5.96 -8.55
N ASP A 148 -12.15 6.41 -9.79
CA ASP A 148 -13.48 6.26 -10.41
C ASP A 148 -13.91 4.78 -10.45
N THR A 149 -13.00 3.89 -10.82
CA THR A 149 -13.27 2.44 -10.84
C THR A 149 -13.58 1.89 -9.45
N VAL A 150 -12.82 2.29 -8.44
CA VAL A 150 -13.03 1.87 -7.04
C VAL A 150 -14.36 2.42 -6.52
N MET A 151 -14.67 3.69 -6.76
CA MET A 151 -15.89 4.31 -6.24
C MET A 151 -17.18 3.80 -6.91
N GLN A 152 -17.09 3.19 -8.09
CA GLN A 152 -18.21 2.49 -8.74
C GLN A 152 -18.49 1.10 -8.15
N ASP A 153 -17.52 0.49 -7.46
CA ASP A 153 -17.71 -0.77 -6.74
C ASP A 153 -18.09 -0.48 -5.27
N SER A 154 -19.37 -0.62 -4.93
CA SER A 154 -19.87 -0.32 -3.59
C SER A 154 -19.20 -1.13 -2.47
N ALA A 155 -18.67 -2.33 -2.77
CA ALA A 155 -17.96 -3.15 -1.80
C ALA A 155 -16.55 -2.61 -1.51
N LEU A 156 -15.93 -1.91 -2.47
CA LEU A 156 -14.64 -1.25 -2.30
C LEU A 156 -14.83 0.17 -1.73
N ALA A 157 -15.79 0.93 -2.29
CA ALA A 157 -16.05 2.31 -1.90
C ALA A 157 -16.33 2.46 -0.39
N ARG A 158 -17.05 1.51 0.21
CA ARG A 158 -17.36 1.51 1.65
C ARG A 158 -16.13 1.39 2.58
N VAL A 159 -14.98 0.98 2.05
CA VAL A 159 -13.71 0.86 2.82
C VAL A 159 -12.93 2.17 2.78
N VAL A 160 -13.30 3.11 1.91
CA VAL A 160 -12.58 4.36 1.66
C VAL A 160 -13.25 5.49 2.45
N ASP A 161 -12.48 6.19 3.28
CA ASP A 161 -12.91 7.35 4.06
C ASP A 161 -12.46 8.66 3.44
N ILE A 162 -11.29 8.65 2.80
CA ILE A 162 -10.62 9.86 2.31
C ILE A 162 -10.22 9.66 0.86
N ILE A 163 -10.56 10.61 0.01
CA ILE A 163 -10.06 10.69 -1.36
C ILE A 163 -8.86 11.63 -1.40
N ASN A 164 -7.68 11.08 -1.70
CA ASN A 164 -6.50 11.87 -1.94
C ASN A 164 -6.44 12.29 -3.41
N ILE A 165 -6.40 13.60 -3.65
CA ILE A 165 -6.41 14.21 -4.99
C ILE A 165 -5.00 14.52 -5.52
N GLU A 166 -3.97 14.10 -4.83
CA GLU A 166 -2.58 14.35 -5.19
C GLU A 166 -2.23 13.94 -6.63
N GLN A 167 -2.80 12.83 -7.10
CA GLN A 167 -2.59 12.28 -8.44
C GLN A 167 -3.55 12.86 -9.52
N TRP A 168 -4.20 14.00 -9.23
CA TRP A 168 -5.18 14.63 -10.14
C TRP A 168 -4.63 15.82 -10.94
N TRP A 169 -3.38 16.12 -10.81
CA TRP A 169 -2.74 17.30 -11.41
C TRP A 169 -2.93 17.43 -12.93
N ASN A 170 -3.35 16.38 -13.63
CA ASN A 170 -3.62 16.36 -15.07
C ASN A 170 -5.11 16.12 -15.41
N THR A 171 -6.02 16.24 -14.46
CA THR A 171 -7.46 16.01 -14.70
C THR A 171 -8.29 17.24 -14.35
N SER A 172 -9.34 17.48 -15.13
CA SER A 172 -10.36 18.51 -14.88
C SER A 172 -11.69 17.94 -14.41
N ASN A 173 -11.76 16.64 -14.11
CA ASN A 173 -12.98 16.00 -13.64
C ASN A 173 -13.42 16.55 -12.28
N LEU A 174 -14.73 16.59 -12.05
CA LEU A 174 -15.30 17.00 -10.77
C LEU A 174 -14.93 16.04 -9.66
N LEU A 175 -14.85 16.57 -8.44
CA LEU A 175 -14.77 15.78 -7.23
C LEU A 175 -16.04 14.94 -7.03
N TYR A 176 -15.95 13.87 -6.30
CA TYR A 176 -17.10 13.10 -5.86
C TYR A 176 -17.98 13.95 -4.92
N SER A 177 -19.29 13.85 -5.08
CA SER A 177 -20.29 14.51 -4.23
C SER A 177 -20.80 13.56 -3.16
#